data_1185fe062dc440a2485f0a71c46a50be
#
_entry.id   1185fe062dc440a2485f0a71c46a50be
#
_cell.length_a   1.000
_cell.length_b   1.000
_cell.length_c   1.000
_cell.angle_alpha   90.00
_cell.angle_beta   90.00
_cell.angle_gamma   90.00
#
_symmetry.space_group_name_H-M   'P 1'
#
loop_
_entity.id
_entity.type
_entity.pdbx_description
1 polymer ?
#
loop_
_entity_poly.entity_id
_entity_poly.type
_entity_poly.pdbx_seq_one_letter_code
_entity_poly.pdbx_strand_id
1 'polypeptide(L)'
;MTPKPHARDKARAEVALRVAFQSRDGHEHVGTTRDLSVRGAFIETPLPPPEGATVALRIEAPTSWDPIVIACMVQWSATRPAFDADGRKTPAGFGVRFGSLSGEHTLAIRALLAASGFDER
;
A
#
# COMPACT_ATOMS: atom_id res chain seq x y z
N MET A 1 -18.01 -16.76 13.37
CA MET A 1 -17.44 -16.48 13.11
C MET A 1 -16.51 -15.94 13.42
N THR A 2 -15.94 -15.80 13.16
CA THR A 2 -15.03 -15.38 13.46
C THR A 2 -14.46 -14.39 13.26
N PRO A 3 -14.20 -13.81 13.79
CA PRO A 3 -13.77 -12.74 13.56
C PRO A 3 -12.72 -12.74 13.08
N LYS A 4 -12.39 -12.63 12.72
CA LYS A 4 -11.41 -12.62 12.26
C LYS A 4 -10.53 -11.88 12.78
N PRO A 5 -9.46 -12.18 12.83
CA PRO A 5 -8.41 -11.47 13.34
C PRO A 5 -8.26 -10.22 12.70
N HIS A 6 -8.84 -10.02 11.70
CA HIS A 6 -8.60 -8.77 11.20
C HIS A 6 -9.54 -7.81 11.66
N ALA A 7 -10.09 -7.94 12.75
CA ALA A 7 -10.78 -6.86 13.35
C ALA A 7 -9.92 -5.64 13.42
N ARG A 8 -8.62 -5.79 13.60
CA ARG A 8 -7.77 -4.63 13.63
C ARG A 8 -7.49 -4.09 12.26
N ASP A 9 -7.88 -4.79 11.23
CA ASP A 9 -7.68 -4.34 9.89
C ASP A 9 -8.84 -3.57 9.36
N LYS A 10 -9.79 -3.27 10.20
CA LYS A 10 -10.93 -2.53 9.69
C LYS A 10 -10.56 -1.15 9.23
N ALA A 11 -9.35 -0.66 9.58
CA ALA A 11 -8.89 0.61 9.03
C ALA A 11 -8.28 0.46 7.65
N ARG A 12 -8.16 -0.74 7.12
CA ARG A 12 -7.66 -0.95 5.78
C ARG A 12 -8.79 -0.98 4.80
N ALA A 13 -8.55 -0.41 3.63
CA ALA A 13 -9.53 -0.43 2.56
C ALA A 13 -8.91 -1.05 1.33
N GLU A 14 -9.69 -1.80 0.58
CA GLU A 14 -9.27 -2.31 -0.70
C GLU A 14 -9.40 -1.18 -1.70
N VAL A 15 -8.32 -0.46 -1.90
CA VAL A 15 -8.32 0.74 -2.72
C VAL A 15 -7.26 0.58 -3.77
N ALA A 16 -7.67 0.58 -5.03
CA ALA A 16 -6.75 0.44 -6.15
C ALA A 16 -6.29 1.81 -6.61
N LEU A 17 -5.14 2.24 -6.13
CA LEU A 17 -4.55 3.50 -6.50
C LEU A 17 -3.23 3.25 -7.19
N ARG A 18 -2.93 4.07 -8.16
CA ARG A 18 -1.65 3.99 -8.86
C ARG A 18 -0.58 4.58 -7.97
N VAL A 19 0.54 3.88 -7.87
CA VAL A 19 1.67 4.37 -7.11
C VAL A 19 2.93 4.24 -7.95
N ALA A 20 3.91 5.09 -7.69
CA ALA A 20 5.21 5.03 -8.32
C ALA A 20 6.26 4.91 -7.24
N PHE A 21 7.31 4.17 -7.53
CA PHE A 21 8.38 3.92 -6.58
C PHE A 21 9.63 3.52 -7.35
N GLN A 22 10.78 3.67 -6.71
CA GLN A 22 12.03 3.22 -7.32
C GLN A 22 12.31 1.79 -6.85
N SER A 23 12.54 0.89 -7.78
CA SER A 23 12.75 -0.49 -7.44
C SER A 23 14.25 -0.81 -7.36
N ARG A 24 14.54 -2.12 -7.20
CA ARG A 24 15.92 -2.57 -6.99
C ARG A 24 16.81 -2.34 -8.19
N ASP A 25 16.24 -2.13 -9.35
CA ASP A 25 17.05 -1.84 -10.56
C ASP A 25 17.39 -0.36 -10.66
N GLY A 26 16.96 0.46 -9.69
CA GLY A 26 17.24 1.88 -9.70
C GLY A 26 16.30 2.71 -10.55
N HIS A 27 15.35 2.08 -11.21
CA HIS A 27 14.42 2.79 -12.07
C HIS A 27 13.07 2.93 -11.39
N GLU A 28 12.32 3.92 -11.83
CA GLU A 28 10.97 4.12 -11.32
C GLU A 28 10.04 3.11 -11.96
N HIS A 29 9.20 2.53 -11.16
CA HIS A 29 8.19 1.59 -11.59
C HIS A 29 6.85 2.01 -11.04
N VAL A 30 5.79 1.46 -11.61
CA VAL A 30 4.45 1.73 -11.11
C VAL A 30 3.84 0.45 -10.62
N GLY A 31 2.95 0.59 -9.67
CA GLY A 31 2.17 -0.52 -9.16
C GLY A 31 0.80 -0.01 -8.78
N THR A 32 0.02 -0.90 -8.21
CA THR A 32 -1.34 -0.58 -7.79
C THR A 32 -1.52 -1.04 -6.36
N THR A 33 -2.07 -0.18 -5.51
CA THR A 33 -2.36 -0.61 -4.16
C THR A 33 -3.45 -1.66 -4.19
N ARG A 34 -3.31 -2.66 -3.32
CA ARG A 34 -4.37 -3.64 -3.08
C ARG A 34 -5.12 -3.30 -1.82
N ASP A 35 -4.44 -2.70 -0.87
CA ASP A 35 -5.08 -2.16 0.31
C ASP A 35 -4.27 -0.97 0.79
N LEU A 36 -4.90 -0.15 1.59
CA LEU A 36 -4.30 1.08 2.07
C LEU A 36 -4.87 1.39 3.44
N SER A 37 -4.00 1.83 4.35
CA SER A 37 -4.41 2.33 5.66
C SER A 37 -3.46 3.45 6.03
N VAL A 38 -3.69 4.07 7.18
CA VAL A 38 -2.76 5.11 7.64
C VAL A 38 -1.43 4.54 8.10
N ARG A 39 -1.31 3.22 8.18
CA ARG A 39 -0.07 2.58 8.62
C ARG A 39 0.78 2.09 7.48
N GLY A 40 0.17 1.74 6.37
CA GLY A 40 0.92 1.19 5.27
C GLY A 40 0.01 0.73 4.16
N ALA A 41 0.58 -0.03 3.24
CA ALA A 41 -0.14 -0.46 2.06
C ALA A 41 0.50 -1.73 1.50
N PHE A 42 -0.28 -2.46 0.71
CA PHE A 42 0.22 -3.55 -0.10
C PHE A 42 0.15 -3.08 -1.55
N ILE A 43 1.28 -3.15 -2.25
CA ILE A 43 1.38 -2.71 -3.65
C ILE A 43 1.64 -3.91 -4.53
N GLU A 44 0.80 -4.09 -5.51
CA GLU A 44 0.96 -5.16 -6.49
C GLU A 44 1.86 -4.67 -7.60
N THR A 45 2.92 -5.40 -7.88
CA THR A 45 3.87 -5.07 -8.93
C THR A 45 4.72 -6.31 -9.23
N PRO A 46 5.11 -6.51 -10.48
CA PRO A 46 5.99 -7.64 -10.80
C PRO A 46 7.44 -7.41 -10.41
N LEU A 47 7.81 -6.17 -10.06
CA LEU A 47 9.20 -5.88 -9.72
C LEU A 47 9.26 -5.08 -8.42
N PRO A 48 9.02 -5.74 -7.27
CA PRO A 48 9.03 -5.03 -6.00
C PRO A 48 10.45 -4.71 -5.54
N PRO A 49 10.61 -3.66 -4.73
CA PRO A 49 11.88 -3.43 -4.06
C PRO A 49 12.13 -4.50 -3.00
N PRO A 50 13.37 -4.67 -2.57
CA PRO A 50 13.66 -5.76 -1.64
C PRO A 50 13.19 -5.44 -0.23
N GLU A 51 12.93 -6.51 0.52
CA GLU A 51 12.56 -6.38 1.91
C GLU A 51 13.63 -5.61 2.66
N GLY A 52 13.19 -4.73 3.54
CA GLY A 52 14.10 -3.91 4.34
C GLY A 52 14.50 -2.61 3.67
N ALA A 53 14.20 -2.44 2.40
CA ALA A 53 14.56 -1.21 1.71
C ALA A 53 13.66 -0.06 2.16
N THR A 54 14.19 1.14 2.09
CA THR A 54 13.41 2.35 2.30
C THR A 54 13.11 2.93 0.92
N VAL A 55 11.86 3.20 0.66
CA VAL A 55 11.46 3.73 -0.64
C VAL A 55 10.56 4.93 -0.44
N ALA A 56 10.59 5.84 -1.40
CA ALA A 56 9.64 6.94 -1.44
C ALA A 56 8.49 6.48 -2.34
N LEU A 57 7.31 6.39 -1.76
CA LEU A 57 6.14 5.93 -2.47
C LEU A 57 5.31 7.14 -2.87
N ARG A 58 5.08 7.32 -4.16
CA ARG A 58 4.26 8.40 -4.65
C ARG A 58 2.90 7.85 -4.98
N ILE A 59 1.90 8.23 -4.21
CA ILE A 59 0.54 7.76 -4.38
C ILE A 59 -0.22 8.79 -5.19
N GLU A 60 -0.79 8.36 -6.31
CA GLU A 60 -1.52 9.24 -7.20
C GLU A 60 -2.99 9.16 -6.88
N ALA A 61 -3.55 10.28 -6.50
CA ALA A 61 -4.96 10.35 -6.20
C ALA A 61 -5.76 10.35 -7.50
N PRO A 62 -6.96 9.79 -7.48
CA PRO A 62 -7.80 9.78 -8.69
C PRO A 62 -8.39 11.13 -9.01
N THR A 63 -8.21 12.11 -8.15
CA THR A 63 -8.70 13.46 -8.39
C THR A 63 -7.54 14.34 -8.82
N SER A 64 -7.76 15.63 -8.89
CA SER A 64 -6.72 16.58 -9.28
C SER A 64 -5.78 16.94 -8.14
N TRP A 65 -5.82 16.20 -7.06
CA TRP A 65 -4.93 16.47 -5.94
C TRP A 65 -3.49 16.14 -6.33
N ASP A 66 -2.58 16.81 -5.67
CA ASP A 66 -1.17 16.51 -5.85
C ASP A 66 -0.88 15.12 -5.30
N PRO A 67 0.08 14.42 -5.88
CA PRO A 67 0.47 13.12 -5.36
C PRO A 67 0.99 13.24 -3.92
N ILE A 68 0.78 12.17 -3.17
CA ILE A 68 1.27 12.09 -1.81
C ILE A 68 2.56 11.28 -1.83
N VAL A 69 3.66 11.86 -1.37
CA VAL A 69 4.95 11.16 -1.34
C VAL A 69 5.29 10.84 0.10
N ILE A 70 5.45 9.55 0.39
CA ILE A 70 5.67 9.10 1.75
C ILE A 70 6.87 8.17 1.77
N ALA A 71 7.77 8.39 2.73
CA ALA A 71 8.87 7.46 2.95
C ALA A 71 8.33 6.22 3.64
N CYS A 72 8.71 5.07 3.12
CA CYS A 72 8.18 3.79 3.59
C CYS A 72 9.31 2.80 3.76
N MET A 73 9.07 1.81 4.62
CA MET A 73 9.97 0.67 4.74
C MET A 73 9.27 -0.55 4.18
N VAL A 74 9.99 -1.30 3.36
CA VAL A 74 9.44 -2.53 2.77
C VAL A 74 9.49 -3.62 3.83
N GLN A 75 8.32 -4.08 4.26
CA GLN A 75 8.19 -5.09 5.30
C GLN A 75 8.35 -6.49 4.72
N TRP A 76 7.89 -6.69 3.51
CA TRP A 76 8.03 -7.97 2.82
C TRP A 76 7.95 -7.70 1.33
N SER A 77 8.48 -8.65 0.56
CA SER A 77 8.57 -8.50 -0.89
C SER A 77 8.47 -9.87 -1.52
N ALA A 78 7.72 -9.99 -2.59
CA ALA A 78 7.56 -11.26 -3.31
C ALA A 78 7.56 -10.98 -4.80
N THR A 79 8.51 -11.60 -5.50
CA THR A 79 8.62 -11.40 -6.95
C THR A 79 7.71 -12.34 -7.73
N ARG A 80 7.04 -13.26 -7.04
CA ARG A 80 6.15 -14.21 -7.67
C ARG A 80 4.87 -14.31 -6.88
N PRO A 81 3.76 -14.59 -7.55
CA PRO A 81 2.53 -14.85 -6.82
C PRO A 81 2.68 -16.08 -5.94
N ALA A 82 1.92 -16.12 -4.88
CA ALA A 82 1.92 -17.24 -3.95
C ALA A 82 0.48 -17.61 -3.64
N PHE A 83 0.30 -18.82 -3.08
CA PHE A 83 -1.01 -19.26 -2.64
C PHE A 83 -0.94 -19.53 -1.15
N ASP A 84 -1.95 -19.09 -0.44
CA ASP A 84 -2.01 -19.37 0.99
C ASP A 84 -2.62 -20.74 1.24
N ALA A 85 -2.79 -21.07 2.51
CA ALA A 85 -3.31 -22.38 2.88
C ALA A 85 -4.73 -22.61 2.39
N ASP A 86 -5.47 -21.55 2.13
CA ASP A 86 -6.83 -21.64 1.63
C ASP A 86 -6.89 -21.66 0.12
N GLY A 87 -5.76 -21.66 -0.56
CA GLY A 87 -5.73 -21.66 -1.99
C GLY A 87 -5.90 -20.29 -2.61
N ARG A 88 -5.90 -19.23 -1.81
CA ARG A 88 -6.04 -17.89 -2.34
C ARG A 88 -4.72 -17.41 -2.87
N LYS A 89 -4.80 -16.73 -3.99
CA LYS A 89 -3.60 -16.21 -4.63
C LYS A 89 -3.26 -14.84 -4.10
N THR A 90 -2.00 -14.67 -3.72
CA THR A 90 -1.46 -13.36 -3.38
C THR A 90 -0.56 -12.95 -4.55
N PRO A 91 -0.82 -11.84 -5.20
CA PRO A 91 0.01 -11.45 -6.33
C PRO A 91 1.40 -11.02 -5.91
N ALA A 92 2.30 -10.96 -6.87
CA ALA A 92 3.63 -10.42 -6.63
C ALA A 92 3.50 -8.96 -6.20
N GLY A 93 4.38 -8.53 -5.30
CA GLY A 93 4.33 -7.17 -4.83
C GLY A 93 5.08 -7.00 -3.53
N PHE A 94 4.77 -5.93 -2.82
CA PHE A 94 5.45 -5.66 -1.57
C PHE A 94 4.51 -4.94 -0.61
N GLY A 95 4.73 -5.20 0.66
CA GLY A 95 4.00 -4.51 1.72
C GLY A 95 4.91 -3.48 2.35
N VAL A 96 4.40 -2.29 2.57
CA VAL A 96 5.16 -1.21 3.16
C VAL A 96 4.52 -0.75 4.44
N ARG A 97 5.37 -0.27 5.33
CA ARG A 97 4.96 0.43 6.51
C ARG A 97 5.39 1.87 6.34
N PHE A 98 4.44 2.77 6.51
CA PHE A 98 4.75 4.19 6.42
C PHE A 98 5.62 4.59 7.60
N GLY A 99 6.54 5.50 7.35
CA GLY A 99 7.33 6.07 8.42
C GLY A 99 6.48 7.06 9.21
N SER A 100 7.16 7.96 9.90
CA SER A 100 6.44 8.99 10.64
C SER A 100 5.70 9.87 9.65
N LEU A 101 4.39 9.89 9.75
CA LEU A 101 3.58 10.73 8.89
C LEU A 101 3.39 12.09 9.53
N SER A 102 3.47 13.12 8.72
CA SER A 102 3.03 14.43 9.16
C SER A 102 1.52 14.43 9.31
N GLY A 103 0.98 15.39 10.01
CA GLY A 103 -0.47 15.53 10.09
C GLY A 103 -1.08 15.72 8.72
N GLU A 104 -0.37 16.41 7.85
CA GLU A 104 -0.84 16.64 6.50
C GLU A 104 -0.95 15.33 5.72
N HIS A 105 0.06 14.46 5.83
CA HIS A 105 0.01 13.17 5.15
C HIS A 105 -1.11 12.29 5.71
N THR A 106 -1.31 12.32 7.01
CA THR A 106 -2.38 11.53 7.63
C THR A 106 -3.73 11.98 7.12
N LEU A 107 -3.95 13.28 7.05
CA LEU A 107 -5.21 13.81 6.54
C LEU A 107 -5.40 13.45 5.07
N ALA A 108 -4.33 13.48 4.29
CA ALA A 108 -4.43 13.16 2.87
C ALA A 108 -4.81 11.69 2.67
N ILE A 109 -4.21 10.79 3.45
CA ILE A 109 -4.55 9.39 3.33
C ILE A 109 -5.99 9.14 3.77
N ARG A 110 -6.41 9.78 4.86
CA ARG A 110 -7.80 9.62 5.30
C ARG A 110 -8.77 10.14 4.25
N ALA A 111 -8.42 11.23 3.58
CA ALA A 111 -9.25 11.76 2.52
C ALA A 111 -9.35 10.79 1.35
N LEU A 112 -8.25 10.12 0.99
CA LEU A 112 -8.28 9.11 -0.05
C LEU A 112 -9.17 7.93 0.33
N LEU A 113 -9.08 7.49 1.58
CA LEU A 113 -9.92 6.40 2.03
C LEU A 113 -11.38 6.78 1.99
N ALA A 114 -11.70 7.98 2.40
CA ALA A 114 -13.07 8.45 2.36
C ALA A 114 -13.59 8.58 0.93
N ALA A 115 -12.74 9.06 0.04
CA ALA A 115 -13.13 9.24 -1.36
C ALA A 115 -13.39 7.91 -2.05
N SER A 116 -12.80 6.83 -1.56
CA SER A 116 -13.05 5.51 -2.14
C SER A 116 -14.22 4.81 -1.48
N GLY A 117 -14.95 5.49 -0.63
CA GLY A 117 -16.13 4.91 -0.02
C GLY A 117 -15.89 4.12 1.25
N PHE A 118 -14.65 4.07 1.70
CA PHE A 118 -14.34 3.34 2.91
C PHE A 118 -14.78 4.11 4.14
N ASP A 119 -15.42 3.41 5.06
CA ASP A 119 -15.92 4.00 6.29
C ASP A 119 -15.12 3.42 7.45
N GLU A 120 -14.33 4.25 8.09
CA GLU A 120 -13.48 3.80 9.16
C GLU A 120 -14.12 3.75 10.50
N ARG A 121 -15.36 3.99 10.66
CA ARG A 121 -15.98 4.01 11.96
C ARG A 121 -15.88 2.77 12.73
#